data_8764c0f28e69fd21f3f088b1e6ec3bc9
#
_entry.id   8764c0f28e69fd21f3f088b1e6ec3bc9
#
_cell.length_a   1.000
_cell.length_b   1.000
_cell.length_c   1.000
_cell.angle_alpha   90.00
_cell.angle_beta   90.00
_cell.angle_gamma   90.00
#
_symmetry.space_group_name_H-M   'P 1'
#
loop_
_entity.id
_entity.type
_entity.pdbx_description
1 polymer ?
#
loop_
_entity_poly.entity_id
_entity_poly.type
_entity_poly.pdbx_seq_one_letter_code
_entity_poly.pdbx_strand_id
1 'polypeptide(L)'
;MLPPCTAEDWDDTRRRRRLRDTRIGHQWARFGGLRRAVVRTAFALVPLIALFTQYWAWDVAPVRERLALTRPQIHQIHDEASRADRDTAVVDLVGLGNLDATDTATALPTLSDIGQVWAVEYDNSGLDTAVVSNLILERAGWSGIERITLVGHSMGGIVALEVAQHLYEETYLEVSGVILDCTPIDLHAVRAESRDAGEELLRWIGWLPGARESRSMRMIVEIAARQDRFVEYSARWYRRIDTDELHEVIEEVLQDKILSTDAASNGLIESQFRAIVASGAIDNLKALAAERDDKARPAVVFLRPRRALDDPVVDVDYTQRILVDQSGGVGGTLLVSKLDRTGHANPIQAPEPYNAAVVARVKPFLDLRPGEIDTGEAGEQATPSGS
;
A
#
# COMPACT_ATOMS: atom_id res chain seq x y z
N MET A 1 -49.37 43.34 -35.56
CA MET A 1 -49.84 42.32 -34.57
C MET A 1 -49.25 40.99 -34.95
N LEU A 2 -48.49 40.37 -34.08
CA LEU A 2 -48.01 38.99 -34.27
C LEU A 2 -49.21 38.04 -34.01
N PRO A 3 -49.42 36.99 -34.81
CA PRO A 3 -50.53 36.05 -34.59
C PRO A 3 -50.31 35.31 -33.26
N PRO A 4 -51.40 34.87 -32.62
CA PRO A 4 -51.29 34.13 -31.37
C PRO A 4 -50.48 32.85 -31.56
N CYS A 5 -49.63 32.50 -30.57
CA CYS A 5 -48.85 31.26 -30.57
C CYS A 5 -49.78 30.04 -30.51
N THR A 6 -49.72 29.18 -31.50
CA THR A 6 -50.30 27.85 -31.46
C THR A 6 -49.23 26.82 -31.01
N ALA A 7 -49.65 25.63 -30.61
CA ALA A 7 -48.70 24.56 -30.18
C ALA A 7 -47.70 24.20 -31.30
N GLU A 8 -48.05 24.41 -32.57
CA GLU A 8 -47.19 24.19 -33.74
C GLU A 8 -46.09 25.27 -33.90
N ASP A 9 -46.22 26.40 -33.17
CA ASP A 9 -45.21 27.48 -33.19
C ASP A 9 -43.99 27.24 -32.29
N TRP A 10 -43.86 26.09 -31.71
CA TRP A 10 -42.77 25.74 -30.79
C TRP A 10 -41.53 25.19 -31.49
N ASP A 11 -41.33 25.46 -32.78
CA ASP A 11 -40.09 25.16 -33.43
C ASP A 11 -38.96 26.07 -32.86
N ASP A 12 -37.77 25.55 -32.75
CA ASP A 12 -36.61 26.25 -32.21
C ASP A 12 -36.25 27.51 -32.99
N THR A 13 -36.60 27.61 -34.27
CA THR A 13 -36.29 28.73 -35.15
C THR A 13 -37.19 29.92 -34.84
N ARG A 14 -38.48 29.69 -34.65
CA ARG A 14 -39.46 30.71 -34.23
C ARG A 14 -39.20 31.20 -32.81
N ARG A 15 -38.87 30.26 -31.91
CA ARG A 15 -38.51 30.58 -30.53
C ARG A 15 -37.29 31.49 -30.45
N ARG A 16 -36.25 31.22 -31.24
CA ARG A 16 -35.05 32.04 -31.35
C ARG A 16 -35.34 33.41 -31.97
N ARG A 17 -36.24 33.52 -32.96
CA ARG A 17 -36.66 34.81 -33.52
C ARG A 17 -37.39 35.66 -32.47
N ARG A 18 -38.35 35.10 -31.75
CA ARG A 18 -39.11 35.82 -30.69
C ARG A 18 -38.23 36.28 -29.56
N LEU A 19 -37.25 35.46 -29.15
CA LEU A 19 -36.25 35.87 -28.16
C LEU A 19 -35.40 37.05 -28.65
N ARG A 20 -35.10 37.12 -29.93
CA ARG A 20 -34.39 38.29 -30.53
C ARG A 20 -35.24 39.56 -30.52
N ASP A 21 -36.52 39.45 -30.57
CA ASP A 21 -37.45 40.60 -30.57
C ASP A 21 -37.71 41.13 -29.15
N THR A 22 -37.25 40.47 -28.13
CA THR A 22 -37.30 40.95 -26.75
C THR A 22 -36.26 42.05 -26.51
N ARG A 23 -36.48 42.89 -25.49
CA ARG A 23 -35.51 43.91 -25.06
C ARG A 23 -34.15 43.34 -24.79
N ILE A 24 -34.10 42.15 -24.14
CA ILE A 24 -32.89 41.40 -23.85
C ILE A 24 -32.23 40.90 -25.14
N GLY A 25 -33.04 40.38 -26.09
CA GLY A 25 -32.54 39.94 -27.39
C GLY A 25 -31.91 41.06 -28.20
N HIS A 26 -32.52 42.27 -28.18
CA HIS A 26 -31.98 43.46 -28.85
C HIS A 26 -30.67 43.94 -28.20
N GLN A 27 -30.60 43.94 -26.87
CA GLN A 27 -29.37 44.26 -26.15
C GLN A 27 -28.29 43.26 -26.47
N TRP A 28 -28.62 41.95 -26.45
CA TRP A 28 -27.70 40.90 -26.79
C TRP A 28 -27.19 40.96 -28.23
N ALA A 29 -28.04 41.35 -29.16
CA ALA A 29 -27.66 41.53 -30.57
C ALA A 29 -26.68 42.70 -30.78
N ARG A 30 -26.75 43.73 -29.94
CA ARG A 30 -25.84 44.92 -29.98
C ARG A 30 -24.44 44.56 -29.44
N PHE A 31 -24.28 43.49 -28.67
CA PHE A 31 -22.99 43.01 -28.25
C PHE A 31 -22.20 42.46 -29.47
N GLY A 32 -21.04 42.98 -29.77
CA GLY A 32 -20.16 42.38 -30.78
C GLY A 32 -19.84 40.91 -30.49
N GLY A 33 -19.43 40.16 -31.51
CA GLY A 33 -19.14 38.72 -31.38
C GLY A 33 -18.21 38.39 -30.24
N LEU A 34 -17.14 39.15 -30.05
CA LEU A 34 -16.17 39.01 -28.98
C LEU A 34 -16.81 39.13 -27.57
N ARG A 35 -17.60 40.19 -27.36
CA ARG A 35 -18.29 40.42 -26.06
C ARG A 35 -19.26 39.31 -25.73
N ARG A 36 -19.98 38.78 -26.72
CA ARG A 36 -20.88 37.62 -26.53
C ARG A 36 -20.11 36.36 -26.18
N ALA A 37 -18.95 36.14 -26.79
CA ALA A 37 -18.09 35.02 -26.44
C ALA A 37 -17.58 35.15 -25.00
N VAL A 38 -17.08 36.32 -24.61
CA VAL A 38 -16.63 36.58 -23.22
C VAL A 38 -17.72 36.33 -22.19
N VAL A 39 -18.94 36.85 -22.42
CA VAL A 39 -20.06 36.66 -21.50
C VAL A 39 -20.43 35.17 -21.39
N ARG A 40 -20.49 34.44 -22.51
CA ARG A 40 -20.78 32.98 -22.48
C ARG A 40 -19.72 32.22 -21.77
N THR A 41 -18.44 32.54 -22.03
CA THR A 41 -17.29 31.90 -21.34
C THR A 41 -17.34 32.20 -19.85
N ALA A 42 -17.62 33.43 -19.43
CA ALA A 42 -17.75 33.81 -18.04
C ALA A 42 -18.92 33.05 -17.35
N PHE A 43 -20.09 32.92 -18.03
CA PHE A 43 -21.22 32.15 -17.51
C PHE A 43 -20.87 30.65 -17.32
N ALA A 44 -19.99 30.09 -18.13
CA ALA A 44 -19.53 28.71 -17.97
C ALA A 44 -18.41 28.57 -16.91
N LEU A 45 -17.47 29.52 -16.89
CA LEU A 45 -16.31 29.46 -15.98
C LEU A 45 -16.65 29.81 -14.52
N VAL A 46 -17.55 30.76 -14.29
CA VAL A 46 -17.89 31.18 -12.91
C VAL A 46 -18.40 30.02 -12.05
N PRO A 47 -19.39 29.20 -12.49
CA PRO A 47 -19.81 28.04 -11.71
C PRO A 47 -18.70 26.98 -11.56
N LEU A 48 -17.86 26.78 -12.58
CA LEU A 48 -16.72 25.86 -12.48
C LEU A 48 -15.69 26.34 -11.45
N ILE A 49 -15.36 27.61 -11.45
CA ILE A 49 -14.45 28.21 -10.46
C ILE A 49 -15.08 28.11 -9.06
N ALA A 50 -16.37 28.39 -8.92
CA ALA A 50 -17.06 28.29 -7.66
C ALA A 50 -17.04 26.85 -7.11
N LEU A 51 -17.35 25.86 -7.96
CA LEU A 51 -17.29 24.44 -7.59
C LEU A 51 -15.86 24.01 -7.22
N PHE A 52 -14.86 24.42 -7.99
CA PHE A 52 -13.46 24.12 -7.68
C PHE A 52 -13.01 24.78 -6.38
N THR A 53 -13.41 26.05 -6.14
CA THR A 53 -13.09 26.74 -4.89
C THR A 53 -13.76 26.06 -3.70
N GLN A 54 -15.01 25.62 -3.84
CA GLN A 54 -15.73 24.86 -2.82
C GLN A 54 -15.07 23.53 -2.55
N TYR A 55 -14.75 22.75 -3.59
CA TYR A 55 -14.00 21.51 -3.49
C TYR A 55 -12.68 21.72 -2.73
N TRP A 56 -11.90 22.74 -3.14
CA TRP A 56 -10.63 23.03 -2.50
C TRP A 56 -10.77 23.42 -1.03
N ALA A 57 -11.70 24.34 -0.72
CA ALA A 57 -11.86 24.89 0.62
C ALA A 57 -12.45 23.88 1.63
N TRP A 58 -13.31 22.97 1.18
CA TRP A 58 -14.05 22.08 2.09
C TRP A 58 -13.54 20.64 2.08
N ASP A 59 -12.91 20.19 1.00
CA ASP A 59 -12.47 18.81 0.88
C ASP A 59 -10.94 18.68 0.91
N VAL A 60 -10.20 19.53 0.19
CA VAL A 60 -8.74 19.41 0.05
C VAL A 60 -7.98 20.11 1.17
N ALA A 61 -8.22 21.41 1.39
CA ALA A 61 -7.41 22.22 2.29
C ALA A 61 -7.42 21.72 3.75
N PRO A 62 -8.58 21.36 4.36
CA PRO A 62 -8.60 20.86 5.74
C PRO A 62 -7.85 19.55 5.92
N VAL A 63 -7.92 18.66 4.91
CA VAL A 63 -7.20 17.38 4.96
C VAL A 63 -5.71 17.60 4.78
N ARG A 64 -5.32 18.47 3.85
CA ARG A 64 -3.91 18.86 3.66
C ARG A 64 -3.28 19.43 4.94
N GLU A 65 -3.97 20.32 5.63
CA GLU A 65 -3.50 20.86 6.92
C GLU A 65 -3.34 19.76 7.96
N ARG A 66 -4.28 18.83 8.05
CA ARG A 66 -4.20 17.68 8.97
C ARG A 66 -3.02 16.79 8.62
N LEU A 67 -2.85 16.41 7.35
CA LEU A 67 -1.77 15.54 6.89
C LEU A 67 -0.39 16.17 7.07
N ALA A 68 -0.26 17.50 6.99
CA ALA A 68 1.00 18.20 7.26
C ALA A 68 1.48 18.07 8.72
N LEU A 69 0.62 17.64 9.63
CA LEU A 69 0.92 17.42 11.03
C LEU A 69 1.24 15.96 11.36
N THR A 70 0.97 15.03 10.44
CA THR A 70 1.28 13.61 10.65
C THR A 70 2.79 13.38 10.63
N ARG A 71 3.23 12.36 11.35
CA ARG A 71 4.62 11.91 11.42
C ARG A 71 4.59 10.40 11.57
N PRO A 72 5.55 9.67 11.01
CA PRO A 72 5.67 8.25 11.24
C PRO A 72 6.01 8.00 12.71
N GLN A 73 5.51 6.89 13.26
CA GLN A 73 5.70 6.51 14.65
C GLN A 73 6.01 5.01 14.75
N ILE A 74 6.60 4.62 15.89
CA ILE A 74 6.78 3.21 16.25
C ILE A 74 6.06 2.95 17.56
N HIS A 75 5.12 2.01 17.52
CA HIS A 75 4.38 1.52 18.69
C HIS A 75 4.98 0.22 19.17
N GLN A 76 5.32 0.13 20.46
CA GLN A 76 5.72 -1.14 21.06
C GLN A 76 4.47 -1.95 21.40
N ILE A 77 4.37 -3.15 20.83
CA ILE A 77 3.18 -4.00 20.97
C ILE A 77 3.41 -5.14 21.98
N HIS A 78 4.56 -5.82 21.87
CA HIS A 78 4.92 -6.89 22.80
C HIS A 78 6.35 -6.71 23.29
N ASP A 79 6.58 -7.06 24.54
CA ASP A 79 7.93 -7.22 25.10
C ASP A 79 8.50 -8.56 24.62
N GLU A 80 9.81 -8.70 24.67
CA GLU A 80 10.49 -9.96 24.34
C GLU A 80 10.07 -11.09 25.30
N ALA A 81 9.81 -12.28 24.76
CA ALA A 81 9.43 -13.45 25.57
C ALA A 81 10.63 -13.99 26.39
N SER A 82 11.86 -13.75 25.93
CA SER A 82 13.09 -14.23 26.57
C SER A 82 14.08 -13.10 26.80
N ARG A 83 14.71 -13.09 27.95
CA ARG A 83 15.82 -12.16 28.27
C ARG A 83 17.03 -12.31 27.35
N ALA A 84 17.17 -13.44 26.67
CA ALA A 84 18.23 -13.67 25.68
C ALA A 84 18.05 -12.79 24.43
N ASP A 85 16.80 -12.42 24.14
CA ASP A 85 16.43 -11.66 22.94
C ASP A 85 16.14 -10.15 23.24
N ARG A 86 16.55 -9.68 24.44
CA ARG A 86 16.28 -8.31 24.89
C ARG A 86 16.96 -7.21 24.06
N ASP A 87 18.02 -7.56 23.32
CA ASP A 87 18.75 -6.69 22.42
C ASP A 87 18.26 -6.78 20.97
N THR A 88 17.17 -7.50 20.76
CA THR A 88 16.56 -7.74 19.45
C THR A 88 15.17 -7.11 19.38
N ALA A 89 14.85 -6.45 18.26
CA ALA A 89 13.50 -6.02 17.95
C ALA A 89 13.01 -6.58 16.63
N VAL A 90 11.70 -6.87 16.57
CA VAL A 90 10.97 -7.26 15.37
C VAL A 90 10.11 -6.07 14.96
N VAL A 91 10.33 -5.54 13.76
CA VAL A 91 9.64 -4.36 13.24
C VAL A 91 8.63 -4.80 12.20
N ASP A 92 7.36 -4.58 12.46
CA ASP A 92 6.24 -4.95 11.60
C ASP A 92 5.82 -3.78 10.70
N LEU A 93 5.63 -4.07 9.40
CA LEU A 93 5.37 -3.12 8.31
C LEU A 93 4.19 -3.59 7.47
N VAL A 94 3.13 -2.81 7.44
CA VAL A 94 1.89 -3.16 6.73
C VAL A 94 1.92 -2.92 5.23
N GLY A 95 0.95 -3.53 4.55
CA GLY A 95 0.76 -3.45 3.11
C GLY A 95 -0.01 -2.23 2.64
N LEU A 96 -0.24 -2.21 1.32
CA LEU A 96 -0.97 -1.16 0.61
C LEU A 96 -2.36 -0.89 1.22
N GLY A 97 -2.67 0.37 1.42
CA GLY A 97 -3.96 0.83 1.92
C GLY A 97 -4.09 0.85 3.44
N ASN A 98 -3.06 0.41 4.17
CA ASN A 98 -3.00 0.47 5.63
C ASN A 98 -2.03 1.56 6.09
N LEU A 99 -2.34 2.17 7.22
CA LEU A 99 -1.54 3.22 7.84
C LEU A 99 -0.60 2.65 8.90
N ASP A 100 -1.08 1.70 9.72
CA ASP A 100 -0.46 1.25 10.95
C ASP A 100 -0.41 -0.30 11.02
N ALA A 101 0.69 -0.83 11.54
CA ALA A 101 0.95 -2.24 11.74
C ALA A 101 0.48 -2.78 13.11
N THR A 102 -0.16 -1.99 13.95
CA THR A 102 -0.55 -2.39 15.31
C THR A 102 -1.43 -3.65 15.33
N ASP A 103 -2.40 -3.74 14.42
CA ASP A 103 -3.31 -4.87 14.36
C ASP A 103 -2.62 -6.16 13.88
N THR A 104 -1.71 -6.06 12.90
CA THR A 104 -0.93 -7.21 12.42
C THR A 104 0.03 -7.71 13.49
N ALA A 105 0.77 -6.81 14.12
CA ALA A 105 1.68 -7.12 15.21
C ALA A 105 0.94 -7.75 16.42
N THR A 106 -0.24 -7.23 16.75
CA THR A 106 -1.09 -7.76 17.84
C THR A 106 -1.58 -9.18 17.52
N ALA A 107 -1.89 -9.47 16.25
CA ALA A 107 -2.32 -10.80 15.81
C ALA A 107 -1.18 -11.84 15.82
N LEU A 108 0.08 -11.40 15.88
CA LEU A 108 1.28 -12.23 15.80
C LEU A 108 2.12 -12.22 17.11
N PRO A 109 1.55 -12.58 18.27
CA PRO A 109 2.26 -12.54 19.55
C PRO A 109 3.51 -13.40 19.59
N THR A 110 3.62 -14.46 18.77
CA THR A 110 4.81 -15.30 18.68
C THR A 110 6.04 -14.61 18.09
N LEU A 111 5.89 -13.43 17.48
CA LEU A 111 7.03 -12.60 17.10
C LEU A 111 7.85 -12.16 18.34
N SER A 112 7.23 -12.12 19.52
CA SER A 112 7.94 -11.86 20.78
C SER A 112 8.96 -12.93 21.17
N ASP A 113 8.87 -14.14 20.59
CA ASP A 113 9.89 -15.17 20.74
C ASP A 113 11.22 -14.80 20.03
N ILE A 114 11.18 -13.84 19.09
CA ILE A 114 12.36 -13.35 18.36
C ILE A 114 12.94 -12.12 19.04
N GLY A 115 12.10 -11.21 19.54
CA GLY A 115 12.51 -9.97 20.18
C GLY A 115 11.32 -9.07 20.54
N GLN A 116 11.59 -7.83 20.96
CA GLN A 116 10.54 -6.84 21.19
C GLN A 116 9.77 -6.58 19.89
N VAL A 117 8.44 -6.55 19.93
CA VAL A 117 7.62 -6.36 18.72
C VAL A 117 7.21 -4.90 18.60
N TRP A 118 7.60 -4.29 17.50
CA TRP A 118 7.34 -2.90 17.16
C TRP A 118 6.47 -2.82 15.90
N ALA A 119 5.38 -2.06 15.96
CA ALA A 119 4.53 -1.75 14.83
C ALA A 119 4.87 -0.37 14.27
N VAL A 120 5.05 -0.25 12.97
CA VAL A 120 5.28 1.03 12.31
C VAL A 120 3.95 1.62 11.85
N GLU A 121 3.68 2.84 12.30
CA GLU A 121 2.69 3.74 11.72
C GLU A 121 3.40 4.63 10.70
N TYR A 122 2.96 4.61 9.44
CA TYR A 122 3.52 5.44 8.38
C TYR A 122 3.10 6.91 8.52
N ASP A 123 3.85 7.82 7.90
CA ASP A 123 3.35 9.18 7.71
C ASP A 123 2.15 9.15 6.74
N ASN A 124 0.99 9.60 7.21
CA ASN A 124 -0.22 9.57 6.41
C ASN A 124 -0.19 10.57 5.23
N SER A 125 0.83 11.43 5.14
CA SER A 125 1.09 12.29 3.98
C SER A 125 1.78 11.58 2.83
N GLY A 126 2.50 10.46 3.10
CA GLY A 126 3.22 9.64 2.14
C GLY A 126 4.28 8.76 2.78
N LEU A 127 4.73 7.76 2.05
CA LEU A 127 5.77 6.82 2.46
C LEU A 127 7.16 7.32 2.05
N ASP A 128 8.08 7.35 3.03
CA ASP A 128 9.51 7.59 2.83
C ASP A 128 10.30 6.55 3.65
N THR A 129 10.95 5.63 2.97
CA THR A 129 11.69 4.50 3.57
C THR A 129 12.92 4.95 4.34
N ALA A 130 13.57 6.05 3.92
CA ALA A 130 14.71 6.61 4.64
C ALA A 130 14.26 7.19 5.99
N VAL A 131 13.08 7.83 6.05
CA VAL A 131 12.51 8.31 7.31
C VAL A 131 12.16 7.15 8.23
N VAL A 132 11.56 6.08 7.69
CA VAL A 132 11.27 4.85 8.46
C VAL A 132 12.56 4.22 9.01
N SER A 133 13.61 4.10 8.19
CA SER A 133 14.92 3.57 8.61
C SER A 133 15.54 4.38 9.76
N ASN A 134 15.53 5.71 9.64
CA ASN A 134 16.04 6.60 10.67
C ASN A 134 15.23 6.52 11.97
N LEU A 135 13.92 6.37 11.88
CA LEU A 135 13.03 6.21 13.03
C LEU A 135 13.35 4.89 13.78
N ILE A 136 13.58 3.80 13.05
CA ILE A 136 13.99 2.51 13.62
C ILE A 136 15.35 2.64 14.31
N LEU A 137 16.32 3.27 13.64
CA LEU A 137 17.67 3.48 14.17
C LEU A 137 17.64 4.30 15.47
N GLU A 138 16.89 5.38 15.50
CA GLU A 138 16.71 6.24 16.68
C GLU A 138 16.07 5.46 17.83
N ARG A 139 14.98 4.73 17.55
CA ARG A 139 14.29 3.90 18.55
C ARG A 139 15.19 2.80 19.09
N ALA A 140 15.96 2.13 18.24
CA ALA A 140 16.91 1.09 18.63
C ALA A 140 17.97 1.64 19.59
N GLY A 141 18.55 2.81 19.27
CA GLY A 141 19.52 3.48 20.12
C GLY A 141 19.01 3.81 21.52
N TRP A 142 17.76 4.25 21.63
CA TRP A 142 17.15 4.56 22.93
C TRP A 142 16.77 3.31 23.73
N SER A 143 16.43 2.21 23.05
CA SER A 143 16.00 0.97 23.70
C SER A 143 17.14 -0.03 23.94
N GLY A 144 18.38 0.28 23.51
CA GLY A 144 19.51 -0.63 23.62
C GLY A 144 19.40 -1.85 22.72
N ILE A 145 18.72 -1.72 21.58
CA ILE A 145 18.56 -2.76 20.59
C ILE A 145 19.77 -2.74 19.65
N GLU A 146 20.35 -3.91 19.43
CA GLU A 146 21.52 -4.11 18.56
C GLU A 146 21.14 -4.90 17.31
N ARG A 147 20.06 -5.72 17.37
CA ARG A 147 19.61 -6.60 16.29
C ARG A 147 18.18 -6.30 15.86
N ILE A 148 17.94 -6.29 14.55
CA ILE A 148 16.63 -6.02 13.96
C ILE A 148 16.21 -7.16 13.05
N THR A 149 14.97 -7.63 13.23
CA THR A 149 14.26 -8.45 12.26
C THR A 149 13.11 -7.62 11.68
N LEU A 150 12.98 -7.58 10.36
CA LEU A 150 11.90 -6.84 9.70
C LEU A 150 10.82 -7.82 9.24
N VAL A 151 9.56 -7.48 9.46
CA VAL A 151 8.40 -8.23 8.95
C VAL A 151 7.63 -7.30 8.02
N GLY A 152 7.36 -7.75 6.80
CA GLY A 152 6.63 -6.94 5.85
C GLY A 152 5.51 -7.72 5.19
N HIS A 153 4.29 -7.18 5.31
CA HIS A 153 3.09 -7.77 4.74
C HIS A 153 2.79 -7.14 3.37
N SER A 154 2.71 -7.97 2.31
CA SER A 154 2.45 -7.49 0.95
C SER A 154 3.46 -6.42 0.52
N MET A 155 3.00 -5.22 0.14
CA MET A 155 3.85 -4.06 -0.18
C MET A 155 4.82 -3.72 0.96
N GLY A 156 4.42 -3.92 2.22
CA GLY A 156 5.30 -3.73 3.39
C GLY A 156 6.59 -4.54 3.32
N GLY A 157 6.60 -5.67 2.61
CA GLY A 157 7.82 -6.45 2.39
C GLY A 157 8.82 -5.76 1.44
N ILE A 158 8.36 -4.95 0.48
CA ILE A 158 9.24 -4.12 -0.34
C ILE A 158 9.91 -3.06 0.54
N VAL A 159 9.10 -2.40 1.39
CA VAL A 159 9.61 -1.43 2.37
C VAL A 159 10.61 -2.09 3.33
N ALA A 160 10.29 -3.29 3.82
CA ALA A 160 11.17 -4.06 4.69
C ALA A 160 12.53 -4.36 4.04
N LEU A 161 12.56 -4.73 2.76
CA LEU A 161 13.80 -4.98 2.02
C LEU A 161 14.63 -3.70 1.83
N GLU A 162 14.00 -2.58 1.54
CA GLU A 162 14.69 -1.30 1.37
C GLU A 162 15.24 -0.78 2.71
N VAL A 163 14.44 -0.85 3.77
CA VAL A 163 14.87 -0.52 5.13
C VAL A 163 15.99 -1.45 5.59
N ALA A 164 15.87 -2.77 5.32
CA ALA A 164 16.91 -3.75 5.67
C ALA A 164 18.25 -3.43 5.00
N GLN A 165 18.22 -3.13 3.70
CA GLN A 165 19.41 -2.76 2.94
C GLN A 165 20.09 -1.52 3.54
N HIS A 166 19.33 -0.47 3.82
CA HIS A 166 19.84 0.75 4.44
C HIS A 166 20.45 0.47 5.82
N LEU A 167 19.75 -0.26 6.70
CA LEU A 167 20.26 -0.62 8.02
C LEU A 167 21.53 -1.52 7.94
N TYR A 168 21.53 -2.45 7.00
CA TYR A 168 22.65 -3.37 6.80
C TYR A 168 23.90 -2.67 6.29
N GLU A 169 23.77 -1.76 5.33
CA GLU A 169 24.91 -1.10 4.69
C GLU A 169 25.42 0.13 5.45
N GLU A 170 24.52 0.92 6.05
CA GLU A 170 24.86 2.27 6.50
C GLU A 170 24.84 2.48 8.01
N THR A 171 24.40 1.47 8.80
CA THR A 171 24.28 1.62 10.25
C THR A 171 25.07 0.57 11.03
N TYR A 172 25.10 0.71 12.34
CA TYR A 172 25.72 -0.27 13.25
C TYR A 172 24.80 -1.46 13.58
N LEU A 173 23.49 -1.37 13.27
CA LEU A 173 22.53 -2.41 13.61
C LEU A 173 22.78 -3.68 12.81
N GLU A 174 22.71 -4.82 13.49
CA GLU A 174 22.69 -6.13 12.85
C GLU A 174 21.27 -6.43 12.35
N VAL A 175 21.10 -6.68 11.05
CA VAL A 175 19.85 -7.15 10.47
C VAL A 175 19.87 -8.68 10.54
N SER A 176 19.13 -9.27 11.48
CA SER A 176 19.06 -10.73 11.65
C SER A 176 18.28 -11.39 10.52
N GLY A 177 17.24 -10.72 10.01
CA GLY A 177 16.47 -11.23 8.87
C GLY A 177 15.35 -10.33 8.42
N VAL A 178 14.79 -10.69 7.26
CA VAL A 178 13.61 -10.05 6.67
C VAL A 178 12.55 -11.13 6.39
N ILE A 179 11.39 -10.97 6.98
CA ILE A 179 10.22 -11.86 6.81
C ILE A 179 9.27 -11.19 5.84
N LEU A 180 9.09 -11.81 4.70
CA LEU A 180 8.26 -11.35 3.59
C LEU A 180 6.97 -12.16 3.55
N ASP A 181 5.82 -11.54 3.79
CA ASP A 181 4.51 -12.21 3.73
C ASP A 181 3.79 -11.81 2.45
N CYS A 182 3.63 -12.75 1.51
CA CYS A 182 2.97 -12.55 0.23
C CYS A 182 3.46 -11.29 -0.52
N THR A 183 4.75 -10.96 -0.37
CA THR A 183 5.35 -9.72 -0.92
C THR A 183 5.47 -9.79 -2.43
N PRO A 184 4.94 -8.81 -3.20
CA PRO A 184 5.26 -8.67 -4.61
C PRO A 184 6.68 -8.11 -4.74
N ILE A 185 7.59 -8.86 -5.38
CA ILE A 185 8.98 -8.43 -5.51
C ILE A 185 9.13 -7.26 -6.52
N ASP A 186 8.21 -7.18 -7.45
CA ASP A 186 8.08 -6.11 -8.44
C ASP A 186 6.64 -6.03 -8.96
N LEU A 187 6.37 -5.10 -9.88
CA LEU A 187 5.03 -4.93 -10.47
C LEU A 187 4.56 -6.17 -11.27
N HIS A 188 5.49 -7.00 -11.79
CA HIS A 188 5.13 -8.21 -12.54
C HIS A 188 4.61 -9.32 -11.62
N ALA A 189 4.99 -9.27 -10.34
CA ALA A 189 4.44 -10.16 -9.33
C ALA A 189 2.99 -9.82 -8.97
N VAL A 190 2.53 -8.59 -9.23
CA VAL A 190 1.15 -8.19 -8.98
C VAL A 190 0.25 -8.73 -10.10
N ARG A 191 -0.82 -9.44 -9.73
CA ARG A 191 -1.78 -9.97 -10.71
C ARG A 191 -2.45 -8.84 -11.49
N ALA A 192 -2.79 -9.11 -12.75
CA ALA A 192 -3.25 -8.12 -13.71
C ALA A 192 -4.42 -7.27 -13.17
N GLU A 193 -5.39 -7.90 -12.54
CA GLU A 193 -6.58 -7.25 -12.00
C GLU A 193 -6.25 -6.19 -10.92
N SER A 194 -5.38 -6.57 -9.97
CA SER A 194 -4.91 -5.66 -8.91
C SER A 194 -3.97 -4.58 -9.43
N ARG A 195 -3.13 -4.92 -10.41
CA ARG A 195 -2.23 -3.98 -11.06
C ARG A 195 -2.99 -2.91 -11.84
N ASP A 196 -3.96 -3.32 -12.67
CA ASP A 196 -4.76 -2.42 -13.49
C ASP A 196 -5.57 -1.45 -12.62
N ALA A 197 -6.12 -1.94 -11.49
CA ALA A 197 -6.81 -1.10 -10.51
C ALA A 197 -5.86 -0.06 -9.86
N GLY A 198 -4.64 -0.46 -9.49
CA GLY A 198 -3.63 0.45 -8.94
C GLY A 198 -3.15 1.50 -9.94
N GLU A 199 -2.91 1.12 -11.20
CA GLU A 199 -2.53 2.04 -12.27
C GLU A 199 -3.63 3.05 -12.58
N GLU A 200 -4.90 2.62 -12.55
CA GLU A 200 -6.04 3.51 -12.72
C GLU A 200 -6.17 4.51 -11.56
N LEU A 201 -5.96 4.05 -10.33
CA LEU A 201 -5.91 4.92 -9.15
C LEU A 201 -4.83 6.00 -9.31
N LEU A 202 -3.60 5.63 -9.69
CA LEU A 202 -2.51 6.60 -9.94
C LEU A 202 -2.88 7.62 -11.00
N ARG A 203 -3.55 7.19 -12.07
CA ARG A 203 -4.01 8.08 -13.15
C ARG A 203 -4.98 9.13 -12.62
N TRP A 204 -5.97 8.73 -11.84
CA TRP A 204 -6.97 9.65 -11.30
C TRP A 204 -6.38 10.62 -10.27
N ILE A 205 -5.52 10.14 -9.36
CA ILE A 205 -4.84 10.97 -8.36
C ILE A 205 -3.91 11.97 -9.04
N GLY A 206 -3.20 11.56 -10.10
CA GLY A 206 -2.29 12.44 -10.84
C GLY A 206 -2.99 13.49 -11.70
N TRP A 207 -4.25 13.22 -12.13
CA TRP A 207 -4.99 14.12 -13.03
C TRP A 207 -5.74 15.23 -12.30
N LEU A 208 -6.34 14.95 -11.15
CA LEU A 208 -7.18 15.91 -10.42
C LEU A 208 -6.36 16.61 -9.33
N PRO A 209 -6.17 17.95 -9.42
CA PRO A 209 -5.47 18.69 -8.36
C PRO A 209 -6.14 18.51 -7.00
N GLY A 210 -5.37 18.15 -5.99
CA GLY A 210 -5.86 17.90 -4.63
C GLY A 210 -6.47 16.50 -4.39
N ALA A 211 -6.43 15.61 -5.39
CA ALA A 211 -6.97 14.25 -5.24
C ALA A 211 -6.27 13.43 -4.15
N ARG A 212 -4.99 13.73 -3.88
CA ARG A 212 -4.21 13.08 -2.81
C ARG A 212 -4.79 13.32 -1.41
N GLU A 213 -5.41 14.46 -1.22
CA GLU A 213 -6.02 14.89 0.04
C GLU A 213 -7.55 14.72 0.05
N SER A 214 -8.18 14.58 -1.13
CA SER A 214 -9.64 14.59 -1.28
C SER A 214 -10.32 13.37 -0.69
N ARG A 215 -11.15 13.58 0.32
CA ARG A 215 -12.02 12.55 0.88
C ARG A 215 -13.12 12.13 -0.08
N SER A 216 -13.66 13.09 -0.84
CA SER A 216 -14.68 12.82 -1.85
C SER A 216 -14.15 11.91 -2.94
N MET A 217 -12.89 12.13 -3.40
CA MET A 217 -12.25 11.24 -4.35
C MET A 217 -12.04 9.84 -3.76
N ARG A 218 -11.59 9.75 -2.50
CA ARG A 218 -11.46 8.46 -1.81
C ARG A 218 -12.79 7.70 -1.79
N MET A 219 -13.85 8.37 -1.40
CA MET A 219 -15.20 7.77 -1.37
C MET A 219 -15.61 7.23 -2.74
N ILE A 220 -15.41 8.02 -3.81
CA ILE A 220 -15.74 7.60 -5.18
C ILE A 220 -14.94 6.35 -5.57
N VAL A 221 -13.64 6.32 -5.33
CA VAL A 221 -12.77 5.18 -5.67
C VAL A 221 -13.16 3.93 -4.88
N GLU A 222 -13.42 4.05 -3.59
CA GLU A 222 -13.79 2.92 -2.73
C GLU A 222 -15.17 2.34 -3.10
N ILE A 223 -16.14 3.20 -3.44
CA ILE A 223 -17.46 2.76 -3.91
C ILE A 223 -17.32 2.09 -5.28
N ALA A 224 -16.53 2.67 -6.19
CA ALA A 224 -16.30 2.09 -7.51
C ALA A 224 -15.58 0.72 -7.43
N ALA A 225 -14.64 0.54 -6.50
CA ALA A 225 -13.97 -0.73 -6.25
C ALA A 225 -14.93 -1.84 -5.77
N ARG A 226 -16.08 -1.46 -5.18
CA ARG A 226 -17.10 -2.39 -4.67
C ARG A 226 -18.32 -2.47 -5.59
N GLN A 227 -18.22 -2.00 -6.84
CA GLN A 227 -19.36 -1.94 -7.77
C GLN A 227 -20.04 -3.29 -7.99
N ASP A 228 -19.32 -4.38 -7.92
CA ASP A 228 -19.86 -5.73 -8.13
C ASP A 228 -20.87 -6.16 -7.05
N ARG A 229 -20.88 -5.50 -5.90
CA ARG A 229 -21.86 -5.73 -4.83
C ARG A 229 -23.25 -5.17 -5.18
N PHE A 230 -23.30 -4.00 -5.81
CA PHE A 230 -24.56 -3.26 -6.03
C PHE A 230 -24.94 -3.09 -7.51
N VAL A 231 -24.09 -3.51 -8.46
CA VAL A 231 -24.37 -3.46 -9.91
C VAL A 231 -24.68 -4.85 -10.43
N GLU A 232 -25.93 -5.14 -10.73
CA GLU A 232 -26.33 -6.38 -11.40
C GLU A 232 -26.07 -6.28 -12.90
N TYR A 233 -25.21 -7.14 -13.42
CA TYR A 233 -24.99 -7.32 -14.84
C TYR A 233 -26.08 -8.23 -15.43
N SER A 234 -27.22 -7.64 -15.83
CA SER A 234 -28.24 -8.40 -16.55
C SER A 234 -27.89 -8.52 -18.03
N ALA A 235 -28.38 -9.60 -18.70
CA ALA A 235 -28.22 -9.79 -20.15
C ALA A 235 -28.89 -8.68 -21.00
N ARG A 236 -29.52 -7.70 -20.39
CA ARG A 236 -30.12 -6.52 -21.01
C ARG A 236 -29.12 -5.37 -21.07
N TRP A 237 -29.27 -4.45 -21.99
CA TRP A 237 -28.39 -3.31 -22.26
C TRP A 237 -28.31 -2.28 -21.12
N TYR A 238 -29.10 -2.40 -20.04
CA TYR A 238 -29.06 -1.53 -18.88
C TYR A 238 -28.59 -2.30 -17.63
N ARG A 239 -27.77 -1.63 -16.83
CA ARG A 239 -27.33 -2.10 -15.52
C ARG A 239 -28.42 -1.77 -14.50
N ARG A 240 -28.76 -2.70 -13.63
CA ARG A 240 -29.61 -2.44 -12.50
C ARG A 240 -28.74 -2.17 -11.29
N ILE A 241 -29.05 -1.09 -10.57
CA ILE A 241 -28.38 -0.75 -9.33
C ILE A 241 -29.27 -1.21 -8.18
N ASP A 242 -28.70 -2.02 -7.28
CA ASP A 242 -29.31 -2.33 -6.00
C ASP A 242 -29.04 -1.15 -5.06
N THR A 243 -30.10 -0.40 -4.74
CA THR A 243 -30.00 0.82 -3.95
C THR A 243 -29.73 0.56 -2.47
N ASP A 244 -30.18 -0.58 -1.95
CA ASP A 244 -30.00 -0.95 -0.55
C ASP A 244 -28.55 -1.37 -0.31
N GLU A 245 -28.02 -2.23 -1.18
CA GLU A 245 -26.61 -2.62 -1.16
C GLU A 245 -25.67 -1.43 -1.41
N LEU A 246 -26.03 -0.52 -2.33
CA LEU A 246 -25.27 0.71 -2.54
C LEU A 246 -25.22 1.57 -1.27
N HIS A 247 -26.34 1.64 -0.53
CA HIS A 247 -26.39 2.41 0.72
C HIS A 247 -25.51 1.81 1.79
N GLU A 248 -25.52 0.48 1.94
CA GLU A 248 -24.62 -0.24 2.85
C GLU A 248 -23.15 -0.01 2.50
N VAL A 249 -22.79 -0.10 1.21
CA VAL A 249 -21.42 0.18 0.74
C VAL A 249 -21.00 1.63 1.05
N ILE A 250 -21.89 2.60 0.88
CA ILE A 250 -21.61 4.00 1.20
C ILE A 250 -21.38 4.18 2.70
N GLU A 251 -22.21 3.58 3.55
CA GLU A 251 -22.07 3.68 5.01
C GLU A 251 -20.76 3.02 5.48
N GLU A 252 -20.44 1.82 4.98
CA GLU A 252 -19.18 1.12 5.26
C GLU A 252 -17.97 1.98 4.87
N VAL A 253 -17.95 2.51 3.65
CA VAL A 253 -16.85 3.37 3.17
C VAL A 253 -16.73 4.65 3.99
N LEU A 254 -17.83 5.28 4.36
CA LEU A 254 -17.82 6.48 5.19
C LEU A 254 -17.22 6.20 6.57
N GLN A 255 -17.63 5.11 7.23
CA GLN A 255 -17.16 4.78 8.56
C GLN A 255 -15.68 4.34 8.55
N ASP A 256 -15.32 3.41 7.67
CA ASP A 256 -14.01 2.75 7.73
C ASP A 256 -12.90 3.53 7.01
N LYS A 257 -13.24 4.27 5.95
CA LYS A 257 -12.24 4.88 5.07
C LYS A 257 -12.21 6.42 5.08
N ILE A 258 -13.28 7.06 5.54
CA ILE A 258 -13.39 8.52 5.50
C ILE A 258 -13.39 9.15 6.90
N LEU A 259 -14.14 8.55 7.84
CA LEU A 259 -14.30 9.08 9.19
C LEU A 259 -13.32 8.46 10.19
N SER A 260 -12.76 7.29 9.88
CA SER A 260 -11.73 6.67 10.70
C SER A 260 -10.46 7.54 10.73
N THR A 261 -9.88 7.71 11.91
CA THR A 261 -8.58 8.38 12.10
C THR A 261 -7.42 7.54 11.58
N ASP A 262 -7.62 6.22 11.55
CA ASP A 262 -6.60 5.22 11.22
C ASP A 262 -6.61 4.85 9.73
N ALA A 263 -7.45 5.53 8.94
CA ALA A 263 -7.53 5.32 7.50
C ALA A 263 -6.32 5.94 6.78
N ALA A 264 -5.69 5.16 5.90
CA ALA A 264 -4.66 5.65 5.01
C ALA A 264 -5.22 6.71 4.05
N SER A 265 -4.51 7.82 3.87
CA SER A 265 -4.87 8.86 2.88
C SER A 265 -4.61 8.37 1.44
N ASN A 266 -5.22 9.05 0.46
CA ASN A 266 -4.89 8.78 -0.95
C ASN A 266 -3.40 9.06 -1.25
N GLY A 267 -2.79 10.05 -0.58
CA GLY A 267 -1.37 10.37 -0.73
C GLY A 267 -0.46 9.26 -0.23
N LEU A 268 -0.80 8.65 0.90
CA LEU A 268 -0.09 7.48 1.41
C LEU A 268 -0.27 6.28 0.45
N ILE A 269 -1.49 5.97 0.03
CA ILE A 269 -1.75 4.85 -0.87
C ILE A 269 -1.05 5.03 -2.22
N GLU A 270 -1.04 6.26 -2.75
CA GLU A 270 -0.29 6.57 -3.97
C GLU A 270 1.20 6.29 -3.80
N SER A 271 1.81 6.74 -2.70
CA SER A 271 3.25 6.51 -2.44
C SER A 271 3.56 5.03 -2.20
N GLN A 272 2.69 4.31 -1.50
CA GLN A 272 2.78 2.87 -1.29
C GLN A 272 2.71 2.09 -2.63
N PHE A 273 1.77 2.44 -3.51
CA PHE A 273 1.68 1.79 -4.83
C PHE A 273 2.88 2.16 -5.72
N ARG A 274 3.39 3.39 -5.63
CA ARG A 274 4.62 3.78 -6.31
C ARG A 274 5.84 2.99 -5.85
N ALA A 275 5.91 2.61 -4.57
CA ALA A 275 6.96 1.72 -4.07
C ALA A 275 6.92 0.34 -4.74
N ILE A 276 5.72 -0.18 -5.09
CA ILE A 276 5.60 -1.41 -5.88
C ILE A 276 6.06 -1.20 -7.32
N VAL A 277 5.63 -0.11 -7.96
CA VAL A 277 5.95 0.20 -9.37
C VAL A 277 7.45 0.43 -9.58
N ALA A 278 8.09 1.13 -8.64
CA ALA A 278 9.51 1.47 -8.67
C ALA A 278 10.36 0.56 -7.75
N SER A 279 9.88 -0.67 -7.50
CA SER A 279 10.52 -1.58 -6.56
C SER A 279 11.99 -1.82 -6.88
N GLY A 280 12.86 -1.53 -5.91
CA GLY A 280 14.29 -1.90 -5.90
C GLY A 280 14.56 -3.25 -5.23
N ALA A 281 13.53 -4.04 -4.93
CA ALA A 281 13.64 -5.22 -4.07
C ALA A 281 14.67 -6.25 -4.55
N ILE A 282 14.84 -6.43 -5.86
CA ILE A 282 15.85 -7.36 -6.42
C ILE A 282 17.26 -6.86 -6.11
N ASP A 283 17.52 -5.56 -6.24
CA ASP A 283 18.85 -5.00 -5.96
C ASP A 283 19.10 -4.93 -4.45
N ASN A 284 18.07 -4.68 -3.65
CA ASN A 284 18.15 -4.77 -2.19
C ASN A 284 18.48 -6.20 -1.73
N LEU A 285 17.87 -7.23 -2.33
CA LEU A 285 18.22 -8.64 -2.05
C LEU A 285 19.66 -8.97 -2.40
N LYS A 286 20.20 -8.46 -3.50
CA LYS A 286 21.61 -8.62 -3.87
C LYS A 286 22.54 -7.95 -2.86
N ALA A 287 22.19 -6.76 -2.40
CA ALA A 287 22.94 -6.05 -1.37
C ALA A 287 22.95 -6.81 -0.05
N LEU A 288 21.81 -7.36 0.37
CA LEU A 288 21.69 -8.18 1.58
C LEU A 288 22.40 -9.55 1.46
N ALA A 289 22.55 -10.08 0.25
CA ALA A 289 23.31 -11.31 -0.01
C ALA A 289 24.81 -11.08 -0.11
N ALA A 290 25.28 -9.85 -0.23
CA ALA A 290 26.69 -9.53 -0.30
C ALA A 290 27.39 -9.81 1.04
N GLU A 291 28.57 -10.43 0.98
CA GLU A 291 29.39 -10.66 2.18
C GLU A 291 30.00 -9.34 2.69
N ARG A 292 29.95 -9.17 3.99
CA ARG A 292 30.57 -8.06 4.71
C ARG A 292 31.43 -8.63 5.83
N ASP A 293 32.58 -8.01 6.05
CA ASP A 293 33.54 -8.47 7.10
C ASP A 293 33.01 -8.15 8.52
N ASP A 294 32.10 -7.19 8.65
CA ASP A 294 31.62 -6.65 9.92
C ASP A 294 30.23 -7.14 10.32
N LYS A 295 29.48 -7.77 9.42
CA LYS A 295 28.09 -8.20 9.67
C LYS A 295 27.74 -9.53 9.02
N ALA A 296 26.94 -10.33 9.73
CA ALA A 296 26.38 -11.55 9.15
C ALA A 296 25.34 -11.20 8.06
N ARG A 297 25.24 -12.05 7.03
CA ARG A 297 24.21 -11.89 6.00
C ARG A 297 22.82 -12.11 6.59
N PRO A 298 21.86 -11.22 6.37
CA PRO A 298 20.50 -11.38 6.86
C PRO A 298 19.80 -12.62 6.30
N ALA A 299 19.01 -13.27 7.14
CA ALA A 299 18.09 -14.31 6.69
C ALA A 299 16.94 -13.70 5.89
N VAL A 300 16.48 -14.39 4.85
CA VAL A 300 15.29 -14.04 4.09
C VAL A 300 14.25 -15.13 4.30
N VAL A 301 13.09 -14.78 4.83
CA VAL A 301 11.99 -15.71 5.05
C VAL A 301 10.82 -15.30 4.17
N PHE A 302 10.27 -16.23 3.41
CA PHE A 302 9.09 -16.00 2.58
C PHE A 302 7.91 -16.83 3.08
N LEU A 303 6.91 -16.13 3.62
CA LEU A 303 5.63 -16.70 4.02
C LEU A 303 4.64 -16.56 2.86
N ARG A 304 3.96 -17.65 2.52
CA ARG A 304 3.01 -17.65 1.41
C ARG A 304 1.94 -18.72 1.62
N PRO A 305 0.74 -18.58 1.01
CA PRO A 305 -0.24 -19.66 1.00
C PRO A 305 0.33 -20.90 0.31
N ARG A 306 -0.14 -22.08 0.75
CA ARG A 306 0.29 -23.35 0.17
C ARG A 306 0.01 -23.43 -1.32
N ARG A 307 -1.15 -23.00 -1.77
CA ARG A 307 -1.51 -22.91 -3.19
C ARG A 307 -1.40 -21.47 -3.66
N ALA A 308 -0.72 -21.24 -4.76
CA ALA A 308 -0.52 -19.90 -5.32
C ALA A 308 -1.84 -19.20 -5.71
N LEU A 309 -2.88 -19.98 -6.02
CA LEU A 309 -4.20 -19.43 -6.37
C LEU A 309 -5.01 -18.95 -5.16
N ASP A 310 -4.59 -19.28 -3.94
CA ASP A 310 -5.21 -18.74 -2.73
C ASP A 310 -4.82 -17.27 -2.48
N ASP A 311 -3.79 -16.76 -3.20
CA ASP A 311 -3.46 -15.34 -3.23
C ASP A 311 -4.04 -14.69 -4.50
N PRO A 312 -5.10 -13.87 -4.38
CA PRO A 312 -5.72 -13.22 -5.54
C PRO A 312 -4.95 -11.96 -6.02
N VAL A 313 -3.98 -11.47 -5.22
CA VAL A 313 -3.31 -10.19 -5.45
C VAL A 313 -1.91 -10.39 -6.05
N VAL A 314 -1.14 -11.36 -5.50
CA VAL A 314 0.27 -11.59 -5.84
C VAL A 314 0.46 -12.96 -6.48
N ASP A 315 1.26 -13.05 -7.53
CA ASP A 315 1.82 -14.29 -8.04
C ASP A 315 3.00 -14.71 -7.15
N VAL A 316 2.66 -15.39 -6.06
CA VAL A 316 3.64 -15.85 -5.07
C VAL A 316 4.62 -16.91 -5.61
N ASP A 317 4.28 -17.60 -6.72
CA ASP A 317 5.22 -18.51 -7.39
C ASP A 317 6.28 -17.74 -8.18
N TYR A 318 5.89 -16.61 -8.81
CA TYR A 318 6.84 -15.70 -9.45
C TYR A 318 7.80 -15.11 -8.41
N THR A 319 7.27 -14.53 -7.32
CA THR A 319 8.09 -13.99 -6.22
C THR A 319 9.04 -15.05 -5.67
N GLN A 320 8.56 -16.26 -5.39
CA GLN A 320 9.41 -17.35 -4.88
C GLN A 320 10.56 -17.69 -5.82
N ARG A 321 10.35 -17.72 -7.14
CA ARG A 321 11.45 -17.97 -8.10
C ARG A 321 12.55 -16.92 -8.00
N ILE A 322 12.17 -15.64 -7.95
CA ILE A 322 13.14 -14.55 -7.80
C ILE A 322 13.90 -14.66 -6.47
N LEU A 323 13.21 -14.94 -5.36
CA LEU A 323 13.86 -15.12 -4.06
C LEU A 323 14.82 -16.29 -4.05
N VAL A 324 14.48 -17.42 -4.70
CA VAL A 324 15.38 -18.57 -4.85
C VAL A 324 16.63 -18.19 -5.67
N ASP A 325 16.45 -17.42 -6.74
CA ASP A 325 17.56 -16.99 -7.59
C ASP A 325 18.51 -16.00 -6.88
N GLN A 326 17.97 -15.14 -5.99
CA GLN A 326 18.76 -14.11 -5.31
C GLN A 326 19.33 -14.54 -3.95
N SER A 327 18.60 -15.36 -3.19
CA SER A 327 18.91 -15.67 -1.78
C SER A 327 18.89 -17.18 -1.48
N GLY A 328 18.57 -18.02 -2.47
CA GLY A 328 18.53 -19.49 -2.34
C GLY A 328 19.87 -20.15 -2.68
N GLY A 329 19.85 -21.49 -2.75
CA GLY A 329 21.02 -22.31 -3.13
C GLY A 329 21.84 -22.79 -1.95
N VAL A 330 23.01 -23.38 -2.23
CA VAL A 330 23.95 -23.83 -1.21
C VAL A 330 24.58 -22.63 -0.52
N GLY A 331 24.49 -22.57 0.81
CA GLY A 331 24.91 -21.39 1.58
C GLY A 331 23.97 -20.19 1.45
N GLY A 332 22.78 -20.38 0.86
CA GLY A 332 21.75 -19.35 0.74
C GLY A 332 21.07 -19.05 2.08
N THR A 333 20.52 -17.85 2.17
CA THR A 333 19.86 -17.32 3.38
C THR A 333 18.33 -17.42 3.34
N LEU A 334 17.75 -18.15 2.37
CA LEU A 334 16.31 -18.20 2.11
C LEU A 334 15.61 -19.37 2.81
N LEU A 335 14.56 -19.06 3.57
CA LEU A 335 13.53 -20.00 4.02
C LEU A 335 12.21 -19.72 3.32
N VAL A 336 11.59 -20.70 2.67
CA VAL A 336 10.23 -20.62 2.17
C VAL A 336 9.28 -21.40 3.05
N SER A 337 8.31 -20.76 3.67
CA SER A 337 7.29 -21.36 4.50
C SER A 337 5.90 -21.25 3.87
N LYS A 338 5.32 -22.40 3.51
CA LYS A 338 3.97 -22.51 2.97
C LYS A 338 2.96 -22.67 4.11
N LEU A 339 1.99 -21.77 4.16
CA LEU A 339 0.96 -21.70 5.17
C LEU A 339 -0.35 -22.34 4.65
N ASP A 340 -1.03 -23.08 5.51
CA ASP A 340 -2.31 -23.69 5.19
C ASP A 340 -3.46 -22.74 5.55
N ARG A 341 -4.49 -22.70 4.72
CA ARG A 341 -5.71 -21.90 4.96
C ARG A 341 -5.43 -20.39 5.13
N THR A 342 -4.45 -19.89 4.42
CA THR A 342 -4.14 -18.45 4.34
C THR A 342 -4.43 -17.94 2.94
N GLY A 343 -4.64 -16.62 2.83
CA GLY A 343 -4.77 -15.89 1.58
C GLY A 343 -3.63 -14.90 1.39
N HIS A 344 -3.93 -13.75 0.80
CA HIS A 344 -2.97 -12.69 0.60
C HIS A 344 -2.70 -11.93 1.91
N ALA A 345 -1.52 -12.11 2.49
CA ALA A 345 -1.02 -11.36 3.66
C ALA A 345 -2.12 -11.06 4.70
N ASN A 346 -2.73 -12.13 5.24
CA ASN A 346 -3.92 -12.01 6.09
C ASN A 346 -3.72 -12.51 7.54
N PRO A 347 -2.68 -12.05 8.26
CA PRO A 347 -2.39 -12.53 9.62
C PRO A 347 -3.49 -12.20 10.62
N ILE A 348 -4.25 -11.13 10.44
CA ILE A 348 -5.37 -10.76 11.31
C ILE A 348 -6.53 -11.75 11.18
N GLN A 349 -6.87 -12.16 9.94
CA GLN A 349 -7.98 -13.08 9.67
C GLN A 349 -7.63 -14.55 9.92
N ALA A 350 -6.35 -14.90 9.83
CA ALA A 350 -5.85 -16.26 9.99
C ALA A 350 -4.56 -16.31 10.84
N PRO A 351 -4.57 -15.86 12.11
CA PRO A 351 -3.36 -15.73 12.92
C PRO A 351 -2.67 -17.06 13.25
N GLU A 352 -3.43 -18.14 13.41
CA GLU A 352 -2.91 -19.44 13.84
C GLU A 352 -1.81 -20.02 12.92
N PRO A 353 -1.98 -20.10 11.58
CA PRO A 353 -0.93 -20.60 10.69
C PRO A 353 0.34 -19.78 10.72
N TYR A 354 0.22 -18.45 10.85
CA TYR A 354 1.39 -17.55 10.95
C TYR A 354 2.14 -17.77 12.25
N ASN A 355 1.45 -17.72 13.39
CA ASN A 355 2.05 -17.97 14.70
C ASN A 355 2.72 -19.34 14.78
N ALA A 356 2.07 -20.38 14.26
CA ALA A 356 2.66 -21.72 14.20
C ALA A 356 3.93 -21.77 13.32
N ALA A 357 3.95 -21.04 12.21
CA ALA A 357 5.12 -20.95 11.33
C ALA A 357 6.28 -20.21 12.00
N VAL A 358 5.99 -19.12 12.72
CA VAL A 358 7.02 -18.37 13.48
C VAL A 358 7.72 -19.29 14.46
N VAL A 359 6.98 -19.99 15.31
CA VAL A 359 7.54 -20.90 16.33
C VAL A 359 8.28 -22.09 15.71
N ALA A 360 7.65 -22.75 14.72
CA ALA A 360 8.17 -24.03 14.23
C ALA A 360 9.27 -23.92 13.18
N ARG A 361 9.39 -22.78 12.49
CA ARG A 361 10.26 -22.64 11.31
C ARG A 361 11.07 -21.36 11.30
N VAL A 362 10.40 -20.19 11.51
CA VAL A 362 11.05 -18.89 11.34
C VAL A 362 12.09 -18.66 12.44
N LYS A 363 11.67 -18.73 13.72
CA LYS A 363 12.61 -18.54 14.83
C LYS A 363 13.78 -19.53 14.79
N PRO A 364 13.58 -20.86 14.64
CA PRO A 364 14.70 -21.77 14.51
C PRO A 364 15.65 -21.47 13.35
N PHE A 365 15.13 -20.97 12.22
CA PHE A 365 15.93 -20.58 11.08
C PHE A 365 16.76 -19.32 11.34
N LEU A 366 16.18 -18.31 11.99
CA LEU A 366 16.89 -17.09 12.39
C LEU A 366 18.00 -17.40 13.40
N ASP A 367 17.75 -18.33 14.33
CA ASP A 367 18.72 -18.72 15.36
C ASP A 367 19.95 -19.47 14.78
N LEU A 368 19.80 -20.15 13.63
CA LEU A 368 20.90 -20.89 12.99
C LEU A 368 21.96 -20.01 12.32
N ARG A 369 21.76 -18.68 12.25
CA ARG A 369 22.63 -17.71 11.57
C ARG A 369 23.20 -18.28 10.25
N PRO A 370 22.60 -17.98 9.08
CA PRO A 370 23.01 -18.58 7.80
C PRO A 370 24.47 -18.38 7.35
N GLY A 371 25.35 -17.85 8.17
CA GLY A 371 26.79 -17.76 7.91
C GLY A 371 27.63 -18.78 8.67
N GLU A 372 27.06 -19.50 9.65
CA GLU A 372 27.81 -20.44 10.50
C GLU A 372 27.77 -21.90 10.03
N ILE A 373 27.00 -22.25 9.01
CA ILE A 373 26.76 -23.63 8.57
C ILE A 373 27.94 -24.20 7.76
N ASP A 374 28.93 -23.40 7.33
CA ASP A 374 29.92 -23.86 6.33
C ASP A 374 31.38 -24.00 6.83
N THR A 375 31.67 -24.04 8.15
CA THR A 375 33.02 -24.27 8.65
C THR A 375 33.20 -25.46 9.58
N GLY A 376 32.22 -26.32 9.74
CA GLY A 376 32.26 -27.52 10.57
C GLY A 376 32.25 -28.82 9.77
N GLU A 377 33.39 -29.51 9.67
CA GLU A 377 33.51 -30.93 9.38
C GLU A 377 33.49 -31.42 7.92
N ALA A 378 34.30 -30.84 7.06
CA ALA A 378 34.78 -31.56 5.87
C ALA A 378 36.31 -31.69 5.84
N GLY A 379 36.91 -32.19 6.91
CA GLY A 379 38.35 -32.31 6.90
C GLY A 379 38.92 -33.10 8.05
N GLU A 380 38.59 -34.35 8.19
CA GLU A 380 39.55 -35.34 8.75
C GLU A 380 38.99 -36.76 8.63
N GLN A 381 38.92 -37.26 7.40
CA GLN A 381 38.97 -38.71 7.23
C GLN A 381 40.44 -39.11 7.01
N ALA A 382 41.00 -39.60 8.10
CA ALA A 382 42.29 -40.21 8.15
C ALA A 382 42.51 -41.24 7.06
N THR A 383 43.57 -41.09 6.32
CA THR A 383 44.18 -42.18 5.53
C THR A 383 44.61 -43.31 6.45
N PRO A 384 44.18 -44.56 6.23
CA PRO A 384 44.80 -45.66 6.92
C PRO A 384 46.15 -45.95 6.28
N SER A 385 47.23 -45.80 7.08
CA SER A 385 48.56 -46.29 6.75
C SER A 385 48.50 -47.83 6.68
N GLY A 386 48.64 -48.37 5.46
CA GLY A 386 48.96 -49.75 5.24
C GLY A 386 50.43 -50.01 5.34
N SER A 387 50.79 -50.91 6.21
CA SER A 387 52.05 -51.65 6.18
C SER A 387 51.88 -52.94 5.41
#